data_429fe6b16c98299409292adc39836e07
#
_entry.id   429fe6b16c98299409292adc39836e07
#
_cell.length_a   1.000
_cell.length_b   1.000
_cell.length_c   1.000
_cell.angle_alpha   90.00
_cell.angle_beta   90.00
_cell.angle_gamma   90.00
#
_symmetry.space_group_name_H-M   'P 1'
#
loop_
_entity.id
_entity.type
_entity.pdbx_description
1 polymer ?
#
loop_
_entity_poly.entity_id
_entity_poly.type
_entity_poly.pdbx_seq_one_letter_code
_entity_poly.pdbx_strand_id
1 'polypeptide(L)'
;ECTRYMTGVSHTDPEVGTPFALKVMQRLNDACQEWKEKENIDFSLYGTPLESTTYKFAKCLQKRFGIIKGVTDRNYITNSYHVHVTEEINAFDKLKFESQFQKLSPGGAISYVEVPNMQNNIEAVLSVMKYIYDNIMYAELNTKSDYCQVCGYDGEIKIVEEEGSGKLVWECPNCGNRDQDKMSVARRTCGYIGTQFWNQGRTQEIKERVLHL
;
A
#
# COMPACT_ATOMS: atom_id res chain seq x y z
N GLU A 1 8.50 -4.67 7.43
CA GLU A 1 9.41 -4.27 8.53
C GLU A 1 9.85 -5.49 9.36
N CYS A 2 8.91 -6.37 9.80
CA CYS A 2 9.25 -7.54 10.61
C CYS A 2 10.32 -8.42 9.95
N THR A 3 10.13 -8.81 8.69
CA THR A 3 11.09 -9.61 7.93
C THR A 3 12.45 -8.93 7.89
N ARG A 4 12.49 -7.64 7.55
CA ARG A 4 13.74 -6.88 7.47
C ARG A 4 14.46 -6.78 8.82
N TYR A 5 13.71 -6.59 9.89
CA TYR A 5 14.28 -6.57 11.24
C TYR A 5 14.89 -7.93 11.63
N MET A 6 14.21 -9.02 11.29
CA MET A 6 14.63 -10.39 11.68
C MET A 6 15.72 -10.98 10.80
N THR A 7 15.75 -10.61 9.52
CA THR A 7 16.62 -11.25 8.52
C THR A 7 17.64 -10.30 7.89
N GLY A 8 17.48 -8.99 8.06
CA GLY A 8 18.30 -7.95 7.42
C GLY A 8 17.85 -7.59 6.00
N VAL A 9 16.96 -8.37 5.37
CA VAL A 9 16.51 -8.17 3.97
C VAL A 9 15.01 -7.93 3.89
N SER A 10 14.54 -7.42 2.73
CA SER A 10 13.11 -7.25 2.47
C SER A 10 12.41 -8.61 2.42
N HIS A 11 11.10 -8.63 2.69
CA HIS A 11 10.26 -9.82 2.46
C HIS A 11 10.12 -10.18 0.97
N THR A 12 10.49 -9.29 0.06
CA THR A 12 10.55 -9.51 -1.39
C THR A 12 11.84 -10.20 -1.84
N ASP A 13 12.84 -10.28 -0.96
CA ASP A 13 14.07 -11.04 -1.24
C ASP A 13 13.74 -12.54 -1.41
N PRO A 14 14.07 -13.13 -2.60
CA PRO A 14 13.62 -14.49 -2.92
C PRO A 14 14.34 -15.60 -2.16
N GLU A 15 15.55 -15.33 -1.64
CA GLU A 15 16.37 -16.35 -1.01
C GLU A 15 16.12 -16.47 0.49
N VAL A 16 15.94 -15.35 1.18
CA VAL A 16 15.81 -15.31 2.64
C VAL A 16 14.49 -14.69 3.07
N GLY A 17 14.15 -13.52 2.51
CA GLY A 17 13.01 -12.72 2.94
C GLY A 17 11.66 -13.38 2.67
N THR A 18 11.42 -13.82 1.44
CA THR A 18 10.17 -14.47 1.02
C THR A 18 9.92 -15.78 1.76
N PRO A 19 10.88 -16.72 1.85
CA PRO A 19 10.70 -17.96 2.61
C PRO A 19 10.39 -17.70 4.10
N PHE A 20 11.07 -16.73 4.72
CA PHE A 20 10.79 -16.36 6.10
C PHE A 20 9.38 -15.79 6.25
N ALA A 21 8.98 -14.85 5.40
CA ALA A 21 7.66 -14.23 5.47
C ALA A 21 6.52 -15.25 5.26
N LEU A 22 6.66 -16.15 4.28
CA LEU A 22 5.69 -17.24 4.04
C LEU A 22 5.59 -18.18 5.23
N LYS A 23 6.72 -18.53 5.86
CA LYS A 23 6.73 -19.35 7.07
C LYS A 23 6.01 -18.69 8.24
N VAL A 24 6.16 -17.38 8.41
CA VAL A 24 5.42 -16.62 9.44
C VAL A 24 3.93 -16.68 9.16
N MET A 25 3.50 -16.43 7.91
CA MET A 25 2.08 -16.47 7.53
C MET A 25 1.49 -17.87 7.71
N GLN A 26 2.23 -18.92 7.33
CA GLN A 26 1.79 -20.30 7.54
C GLN A 26 1.61 -20.60 9.03
N ARG A 27 2.57 -20.21 9.88
CA ARG A 27 2.45 -20.42 11.33
C ARG A 27 1.24 -19.70 11.93
N LEU A 28 0.89 -18.52 11.42
CA LEU A 28 -0.32 -17.80 11.85
C LEU A 28 -1.59 -18.55 11.43
N ASN A 29 -1.63 -19.12 10.23
CA ASN A 29 -2.74 -19.97 9.79
C ASN A 29 -2.86 -21.23 10.63
N ASP A 30 -1.74 -21.89 10.92
CA ASP A 30 -1.74 -23.09 11.78
C ASP A 30 -2.31 -22.76 13.15
N ALA A 31 -1.94 -21.61 13.73
CA ALA A 31 -2.50 -21.15 15.00
C ALA A 31 -4.01 -20.91 14.93
N CYS A 32 -4.52 -20.36 13.82
CA CYS A 32 -5.95 -20.20 13.60
C CYS A 32 -6.67 -21.57 13.61
N GLN A 33 -6.08 -22.58 12.98
CA GLN A 33 -6.65 -23.94 12.99
C GLN A 33 -6.60 -24.59 14.39
N GLU A 34 -5.46 -24.48 15.09
CA GLU A 34 -5.33 -24.94 16.48
C GLU A 34 -6.41 -24.33 17.39
N TRP A 35 -6.67 -23.03 17.24
CA TRP A 35 -7.69 -22.33 18.04
C TRP A 35 -9.12 -22.74 17.64
N LYS A 36 -9.38 -22.91 16.34
CA LYS A 36 -10.68 -23.39 15.84
C LYS A 36 -11.02 -24.75 16.45
N GLU A 37 -10.09 -25.69 16.45
CA GLU A 37 -10.29 -27.02 17.02
C GLU A 37 -10.53 -26.97 18.54
N LYS A 38 -9.76 -26.13 19.24
CA LYS A 38 -9.81 -26.01 20.69
C LYS A 38 -11.07 -25.30 21.19
N GLU A 39 -11.43 -24.20 20.55
CA GLU A 39 -12.51 -23.30 21.02
C GLU A 39 -13.85 -23.55 20.31
N ASN A 40 -13.87 -24.39 19.26
CA ASN A 40 -15.04 -24.62 18.39
C ASN A 40 -15.63 -23.30 17.82
N ILE A 41 -14.75 -22.36 17.47
CA ILE A 41 -15.06 -21.08 16.86
C ILE A 41 -14.14 -20.92 15.64
N ASP A 42 -14.66 -20.39 14.55
CA ASP A 42 -13.85 -20.12 13.36
C ASP A 42 -12.90 -18.92 13.57
N PHE A 43 -11.63 -19.16 13.30
CA PHE A 43 -10.57 -18.15 13.24
C PHE A 43 -10.00 -18.09 11.84
N SER A 44 -9.68 -16.91 11.39
CA SER A 44 -9.15 -16.71 10.04
C SER A 44 -8.12 -15.60 10.03
N LEU A 45 -7.02 -15.82 9.30
CA LEU A 45 -6.02 -14.79 9.08
C LEU A 45 -6.52 -13.79 8.04
N TYR A 46 -6.43 -12.51 8.37
CA TYR A 46 -6.87 -11.41 7.55
C TYR A 46 -5.71 -10.46 7.24
N GLY A 47 -5.49 -10.17 5.95
CA GLY A 47 -4.56 -9.15 5.48
C GLY A 47 -5.14 -7.76 5.71
N THR A 48 -5.04 -7.26 6.94
CA THR A 48 -5.71 -6.06 7.42
C THR A 48 -5.33 -4.81 6.63
N PRO A 49 -6.29 -4.04 6.10
CA PRO A 49 -6.04 -2.68 5.64
C PRO A 49 -5.82 -1.76 6.84
N LEU A 50 -4.57 -1.34 7.03
CA LEU A 50 -4.16 -0.48 8.15
C LEU A 50 -4.29 1.01 7.79
N GLU A 51 -5.43 1.53 7.72
CA GLU A 51 -5.77 2.87 7.28
C GLU A 51 -4.94 3.99 7.96
N SER A 52 -5.50 4.74 8.89
CA SER A 52 -4.76 5.75 9.66
C SER A 52 -3.79 5.17 10.68
N THR A 53 -3.94 3.90 11.02
CA THR A 53 -3.13 3.20 12.03
C THR A 53 -1.67 3.05 11.62
N THR A 54 -1.33 2.99 10.34
CA THR A 54 0.06 2.90 9.85
C THR A 54 0.93 4.03 10.37
N TYR A 55 0.41 5.27 10.39
CA TYR A 55 1.10 6.43 10.93
C TYR A 55 1.29 6.33 12.46
N LYS A 56 0.22 5.95 13.16
CA LYS A 56 0.27 5.78 14.62
C LYS A 56 1.27 4.69 15.03
N PHE A 57 1.26 3.56 14.34
CA PHE A 57 2.23 2.49 14.56
C PHE A 57 3.66 2.95 14.31
N ALA A 58 3.93 3.62 13.20
CA ALA A 58 5.25 4.16 12.90
C ALA A 58 5.76 5.05 14.04
N LYS A 59 4.94 5.99 14.50
CA LYS A 59 5.29 6.88 15.63
C LYS A 59 5.51 6.13 16.95
N CYS A 60 4.69 5.13 17.24
CA CYS A 60 4.85 4.31 18.44
C CYS A 60 6.14 3.48 18.38
N LEU A 61 6.45 2.89 17.23
CA LEU A 61 7.69 2.13 17.03
C LEU A 61 8.93 3.03 17.17
N GLN A 62 8.92 4.22 16.54
CA GLN A 62 10.00 5.20 16.68
C GLN A 62 10.21 5.61 18.14
N LYS A 63 9.13 5.89 18.88
CA LYS A 63 9.19 6.25 20.30
C LYS A 63 9.76 5.13 21.15
N ARG A 64 9.40 3.88 20.86
CA ARG A 64 9.78 2.72 21.68
C ARG A 64 11.16 2.17 21.36
N PHE A 65 11.53 2.15 20.09
CA PHE A 65 12.72 1.44 19.60
C PHE A 65 13.74 2.36 18.92
N GLY A 66 13.44 3.66 18.80
CA GLY A 66 14.28 4.61 18.06
C GLY A 66 14.14 4.46 16.55
N ILE A 67 15.04 5.12 15.82
CA ILE A 67 15.11 5.06 14.35
C ILE A 67 16.00 3.89 13.94
N ILE A 68 15.41 2.90 13.29
CA ILE A 68 16.09 1.74 12.71
C ILE A 68 15.92 1.82 11.20
N LYS A 69 17.03 1.94 10.46
CA LYS A 69 17.02 2.10 8.99
C LYS A 69 16.28 0.97 8.28
N GLY A 70 15.32 1.34 7.43
CA GLY A 70 14.49 0.41 6.67
C GLY A 70 13.41 -0.31 7.50
N VAL A 71 13.26 0.03 8.80
CA VAL A 71 12.28 -0.58 9.69
C VAL A 71 11.37 0.47 10.35
N THR A 72 11.97 1.48 11.01
CA THR A 72 11.21 2.52 11.73
C THR A 72 11.54 3.93 11.27
N ASP A 73 12.27 4.09 10.18
CA ASP A 73 12.78 5.37 9.66
C ASP A 73 11.78 6.17 8.82
N ARG A 74 10.55 5.67 8.67
CA ARG A 74 9.46 6.36 7.95
C ARG A 74 8.29 6.70 8.86
N ASN A 75 7.46 7.65 8.42
CA ASN A 75 6.24 8.03 9.15
C ASN A 75 5.04 7.11 8.88
N TYR A 76 5.26 6.00 8.20
CA TYR A 76 4.27 4.95 7.94
C TYR A 76 4.95 3.58 7.95
N ILE A 77 4.19 2.53 8.05
CA ILE A 77 4.63 1.14 7.90
C ILE A 77 3.92 0.51 6.70
N THR A 78 4.56 -0.49 6.09
CA THR A 78 3.95 -1.28 5.01
C THR A 78 2.76 -2.06 5.56
N ASN A 79 1.69 -2.08 4.78
CA ASN A 79 0.48 -2.80 5.14
C ASN A 79 0.65 -4.29 4.88
N SER A 80 0.38 -5.13 5.90
CA SER A 80 0.44 -6.60 5.81
C SER A 80 1.71 -7.11 5.12
N TYR A 81 1.56 -7.86 4.03
CA TYR A 81 2.62 -8.45 3.22
C TYR A 81 2.86 -7.70 1.90
N HIS A 82 2.22 -6.56 1.68
CA HIS A 82 2.34 -5.85 0.41
C HIS A 82 3.79 -5.50 0.09
N VAL A 83 4.11 -5.52 -1.19
CA VAL A 83 5.36 -4.94 -1.68
C VAL A 83 5.42 -3.48 -1.26
N HIS A 84 6.58 -3.05 -0.77
CA HIS A 84 6.75 -1.68 -0.28
C HIS A 84 6.49 -0.68 -1.42
N VAL A 85 5.77 0.40 -1.12
CA VAL A 85 5.30 1.37 -2.14
C VAL A 85 6.39 2.05 -2.94
N THR A 86 7.63 2.02 -2.45
CA THR A 86 8.82 2.58 -3.13
C THR A 86 9.60 1.52 -3.91
N GLU A 87 9.19 0.26 -3.89
CA GLU A 87 9.90 -0.81 -4.60
C GLU A 87 9.49 -0.80 -6.07
N GLU A 88 10.46 -0.58 -6.94
CA GLU A 88 10.25 -0.61 -8.39
C GLU A 88 10.02 -2.05 -8.84
N ILE A 89 8.79 -2.38 -9.11
CA ILE A 89 8.34 -3.71 -9.53
C ILE A 89 7.19 -3.54 -10.54
N ASN A 90 7.15 -4.36 -11.57
CA ASN A 90 6.02 -4.33 -12.49
C ASN A 90 4.79 -5.02 -11.92
N ALA A 91 3.62 -4.71 -12.48
CA ALA A 91 2.33 -5.20 -12.00
C ALA A 91 2.26 -6.73 -11.90
N PHE A 92 2.78 -7.45 -12.89
CA PHE A 92 2.70 -8.90 -12.94
C PHE A 92 3.56 -9.56 -11.88
N ASP A 93 4.80 -9.09 -11.70
CA ASP A 93 5.70 -9.61 -10.68
C ASP A 93 5.20 -9.29 -9.27
N LYS A 94 4.67 -8.06 -9.07
CA LYS A 94 4.02 -7.68 -7.82
C LYS A 94 2.83 -8.59 -7.49
N LEU A 95 1.91 -8.78 -8.42
CA LEU A 95 0.74 -9.64 -8.24
C LEU A 95 1.15 -11.10 -8.03
N LYS A 96 2.14 -11.59 -8.77
CA LYS A 96 2.70 -12.94 -8.59
C LYS A 96 3.26 -13.13 -7.18
N PHE A 97 4.01 -12.15 -6.69
CA PHE A 97 4.56 -12.17 -5.35
C PHE A 97 3.44 -12.17 -4.29
N GLU A 98 2.50 -11.23 -4.37
CA GLU A 98 1.44 -11.06 -3.38
C GLU A 98 0.41 -12.19 -3.39
N SER A 99 0.20 -12.88 -4.52
CA SER A 99 -0.73 -14.01 -4.64
C SER A 99 -0.42 -15.15 -3.66
N GLN A 100 0.85 -15.36 -3.34
CA GLN A 100 1.29 -16.38 -2.40
C GLN A 100 0.77 -16.09 -0.98
N PHE A 101 0.76 -14.82 -0.60
CA PHE A 101 0.30 -14.35 0.72
C PHE A 101 -1.22 -14.25 0.79
N GLN A 102 -1.89 -13.87 -0.32
CA GLN A 102 -3.35 -13.86 -0.35
C GLN A 102 -3.92 -15.24 -0.05
N LYS A 103 -3.34 -16.30 -0.62
CA LYS A 103 -3.75 -17.69 -0.34
C LYS A 103 -3.62 -18.07 1.13
N LEU A 104 -2.70 -17.43 1.85
CA LEU A 104 -2.49 -17.62 3.29
C LEU A 104 -3.32 -16.66 4.15
N SER A 105 -4.19 -15.86 3.55
CA SER A 105 -5.05 -14.88 4.22
C SER A 105 -6.54 -15.16 3.90
N PRO A 106 -7.09 -16.32 4.33
CA PRO A 106 -8.45 -16.73 3.97
C PRO A 106 -9.54 -15.82 4.53
N GLY A 107 -9.23 -14.99 5.53
CA GLY A 107 -10.14 -13.98 6.06
C GLY A 107 -10.33 -12.76 5.17
N GLY A 108 -9.52 -12.64 4.15
CA GLY A 108 -9.54 -11.56 3.16
C GLY A 108 -8.20 -10.85 3.03
N ALA A 109 -7.92 -10.42 1.83
CA ALA A 109 -6.74 -9.62 1.48
C ALA A 109 -6.99 -8.91 0.16
N ILE A 110 -6.31 -7.81 -0.08
CA ILE A 110 -6.42 -7.01 -1.30
C ILE A 110 -5.04 -6.62 -1.79
N SER A 111 -4.80 -6.69 -3.09
CA SER A 111 -3.61 -6.17 -3.73
C SER A 111 -3.91 -4.88 -4.50
N TYR A 112 -2.96 -3.96 -4.53
CA TYR A 112 -3.09 -2.67 -5.21
C TYR A 112 -2.06 -2.55 -6.33
N VAL A 113 -2.51 -2.15 -7.51
CA VAL A 113 -1.63 -1.86 -8.66
C VAL A 113 -1.78 -0.40 -9.02
N GLU A 114 -0.70 0.37 -8.84
CA GLU A 114 -0.66 1.78 -9.23
C GLU A 114 -0.42 1.87 -10.74
N VAL A 115 -1.35 2.46 -11.47
CA VAL A 115 -1.29 2.60 -12.92
C VAL A 115 -1.37 4.08 -13.35
N PRO A 116 -0.72 4.47 -14.46
CA PRO A 116 -0.92 5.79 -15.07
C PRO A 116 -2.34 5.90 -15.65
N ASN A 117 -2.65 7.02 -16.30
CA ASN A 117 -3.87 7.10 -17.09
C ASN A 117 -3.83 6.11 -18.26
N MET A 118 -4.70 5.10 -18.20
CA MET A 118 -4.73 3.98 -19.15
C MET A 118 -5.82 4.13 -20.23
N GLN A 119 -6.46 5.29 -20.37
CA GLN A 119 -7.53 5.50 -21.34
C GLN A 119 -7.14 5.14 -22.79
N ASN A 120 -5.87 5.33 -23.13
CA ASN A 120 -5.35 5.03 -24.47
C ASN A 120 -4.68 3.65 -24.58
N ASN A 121 -4.70 2.84 -23.54
CA ASN A 121 -4.09 1.50 -23.51
C ASN A 121 -4.96 0.49 -22.76
N ILE A 122 -6.15 0.29 -23.28
CA ILE A 122 -7.14 -0.63 -22.68
C ILE A 122 -6.65 -2.08 -22.71
N GLU A 123 -5.88 -2.47 -23.73
CA GLU A 123 -5.36 -3.84 -23.83
C GLU A 123 -4.41 -4.18 -22.67
N ALA A 124 -3.58 -3.22 -22.22
CA ALA A 124 -2.76 -3.43 -21.04
C ALA A 124 -3.62 -3.61 -19.78
N VAL A 125 -4.69 -2.83 -19.62
CA VAL A 125 -5.65 -2.99 -18.52
C VAL A 125 -6.27 -4.38 -18.56
N LEU A 126 -6.76 -4.82 -19.72
CA LEU A 126 -7.37 -6.15 -19.88
C LEU A 126 -6.37 -7.28 -19.58
N SER A 127 -5.12 -7.11 -19.96
CA SER A 127 -4.06 -8.08 -19.67
C SER A 127 -3.82 -8.22 -18.15
N VAL A 128 -3.77 -7.10 -17.43
CA VAL A 128 -3.65 -7.10 -15.96
C VAL A 128 -4.89 -7.70 -15.32
N MET A 129 -6.09 -7.33 -15.76
CA MET A 129 -7.35 -7.89 -15.27
C MET A 129 -7.44 -9.40 -15.46
N LYS A 130 -6.98 -9.90 -16.63
CA LYS A 130 -6.91 -11.34 -16.87
C LYS A 130 -5.94 -12.03 -15.90
N TYR A 131 -4.76 -11.44 -15.67
CA TYR A 131 -3.80 -11.98 -14.71
C TYR A 131 -4.38 -12.03 -13.29
N ILE A 132 -5.07 -10.95 -12.88
CA ILE A 132 -5.77 -10.89 -11.59
C ILE A 132 -6.80 -12.03 -11.50
N TYR A 133 -7.64 -12.17 -12.50
CA TYR A 133 -8.67 -13.22 -12.53
C TYR A 133 -8.07 -14.63 -12.36
N ASP A 134 -6.95 -14.89 -13.01
CA ASP A 134 -6.32 -16.20 -12.99
C ASP A 134 -5.52 -16.50 -11.70
N ASN A 135 -5.04 -15.47 -10.96
CA ASN A 135 -4.02 -15.66 -9.92
C ASN A 135 -4.31 -14.98 -8.57
N ILE A 136 -5.20 -13.99 -8.54
CA ILE A 136 -5.41 -13.10 -7.38
C ILE A 136 -6.85 -13.21 -6.91
N MET A 137 -7.04 -13.25 -5.59
CA MET A 137 -8.39 -13.33 -5.00
C MET A 137 -9.11 -11.99 -5.07
N TYR A 138 -8.40 -10.89 -4.79
CA TYR A 138 -8.94 -9.54 -4.85
C TYR A 138 -7.82 -8.52 -5.11
N ALA A 139 -8.00 -7.70 -6.14
CA ALA A 139 -7.09 -6.61 -6.45
C ALA A 139 -7.83 -5.39 -6.98
N GLU A 140 -7.17 -4.24 -6.88
CA GLU A 140 -7.64 -2.97 -7.43
C GLU A 140 -6.56 -2.27 -8.24
N LEU A 141 -6.99 -1.65 -9.34
CA LEU A 141 -6.17 -0.75 -10.14
C LEU A 141 -6.37 0.68 -9.63
N ASN A 142 -5.29 1.32 -9.20
CA ASN A 142 -5.29 2.70 -8.75
C ASN A 142 -4.81 3.60 -9.87
N THR A 143 -5.59 4.60 -10.22
CA THR A 143 -5.19 5.65 -11.15
C THR A 143 -5.26 7.01 -10.47
N LYS A 144 -4.45 7.96 -10.94
CA LYS A 144 -4.40 9.32 -10.42
C LYS A 144 -5.11 10.24 -11.41
N SER A 145 -6.41 10.40 -11.21
CA SER A 145 -7.29 11.22 -12.05
C SER A 145 -7.90 12.30 -11.16
N ASP A 146 -7.19 13.42 -11.06
CA ASP A 146 -7.56 14.54 -10.19
C ASP A 146 -7.98 15.74 -11.03
N TYR A 147 -8.71 16.66 -10.42
CA TYR A 147 -9.18 17.86 -11.09
C TYR A 147 -9.00 19.10 -10.20
N CYS A 148 -8.45 20.17 -10.79
CA CYS A 148 -8.35 21.48 -10.13
C CYS A 148 -9.46 22.41 -10.64
N GLN A 149 -10.38 22.79 -9.74
CA GLN A 149 -11.49 23.68 -10.08
C GLN A 149 -11.07 25.13 -10.36
N VAL A 150 -9.85 25.53 -9.95
CA VAL A 150 -9.34 26.89 -10.17
C VAL A 150 -8.90 27.11 -11.61
N CYS A 151 -8.23 26.12 -12.21
CA CYS A 151 -7.63 26.30 -13.55
C CYS A 151 -8.10 25.26 -14.57
N GLY A 152 -8.98 24.33 -14.20
CA GLY A 152 -9.45 23.26 -15.08
C GLY A 152 -8.43 22.16 -15.37
N TYR A 153 -7.34 22.09 -14.61
CA TYR A 153 -6.35 21.03 -14.79
C TYR A 153 -6.97 19.67 -14.49
N ASP A 154 -6.85 18.75 -15.43
CA ASP A 154 -7.24 17.34 -15.32
C ASP A 154 -5.98 16.48 -15.39
N GLY A 155 -5.65 15.77 -14.32
CA GLY A 155 -4.43 15.01 -14.19
C GLY A 155 -3.99 14.85 -12.73
N GLU A 156 -2.77 14.39 -12.50
CA GLU A 156 -2.27 14.16 -11.15
C GLU A 156 -1.96 15.47 -10.41
N ILE A 157 -2.69 15.78 -9.35
CA ILE A 157 -2.33 16.81 -8.36
C ILE A 157 -1.20 16.27 -7.48
N LYS A 158 -0.16 17.09 -7.29
CA LYS A 158 1.09 16.67 -6.64
C LYS A 158 1.06 16.89 -5.13
N ILE A 159 1.83 16.10 -4.42
CA ILE A 159 2.15 16.33 -3.02
C ILE A 159 3.53 16.97 -2.96
N VAL A 160 3.58 18.18 -2.44
CA VAL A 160 4.81 18.97 -2.28
C VAL A 160 5.10 19.20 -0.80
N GLU A 161 6.35 19.52 -0.49
CA GLU A 161 6.77 19.92 0.85
C GLU A 161 6.65 21.44 0.97
N GLU A 162 5.95 21.89 2.00
CA GLU A 162 5.80 23.31 2.28
C GLU A 162 7.08 23.86 2.87
N GLU A 163 7.62 24.90 2.24
CA GLU A 163 8.86 25.56 2.69
C GLU A 163 8.76 26.04 4.15
N GLY A 164 9.77 25.76 4.93
CA GLY A 164 9.92 26.19 6.32
C GLY A 164 9.14 25.33 7.34
N SER A 165 8.07 24.67 6.98
CA SER A 165 7.31 23.80 7.89
C SER A 165 7.63 22.31 7.73
N GLY A 166 8.11 21.89 6.54
CA GLY A 166 8.31 20.49 6.18
C GLY A 166 7.01 19.68 6.07
N LYS A 167 5.85 20.35 6.09
CA LYS A 167 4.54 19.71 5.98
C LYS A 167 4.24 19.36 4.54
N LEU A 168 3.71 18.16 4.32
CA LEU A 168 3.25 17.73 3.00
C LEU A 168 1.87 18.31 2.71
N VAL A 169 1.74 18.99 1.57
CA VAL A 169 0.50 19.62 1.08
C VAL A 169 0.23 19.25 -0.36
N TRP A 170 -1.04 19.29 -0.75
CA TRP A 170 -1.45 19.10 -2.13
C TRP A 170 -1.32 20.39 -2.92
N GLU A 171 -0.79 20.30 -4.13
CA GLU A 171 -0.59 21.46 -5.00
C GLU A 171 -0.91 21.11 -6.45
N CYS A 172 -1.71 21.96 -7.09
CA CYS A 172 -1.96 21.82 -8.52
C CYS A 172 -0.70 22.18 -9.32
N PRO A 173 -0.17 21.28 -10.19
CA PRO A 173 1.05 21.52 -10.92
C PRO A 173 0.91 22.60 -12.00
N ASN A 174 -0.33 22.96 -12.39
CA ASN A 174 -0.59 23.96 -13.41
C ASN A 174 -0.71 25.39 -12.85
N CYS A 175 -1.37 25.58 -11.72
CA CYS A 175 -1.63 26.92 -11.19
C CYS A 175 -1.13 27.16 -9.77
N GLY A 176 -0.54 26.17 -9.11
CA GLY A 176 -0.05 26.28 -7.72
C GLY A 176 -1.14 26.33 -6.67
N ASN A 177 -2.42 26.09 -7.03
CA ASN A 177 -3.51 26.06 -6.06
C ASN A 177 -3.24 25.01 -4.98
N ARG A 178 -3.40 25.41 -3.70
CA ARG A 178 -3.28 24.54 -2.51
C ARG A 178 -4.58 24.46 -1.70
N ASP A 179 -5.61 25.16 -2.13
CA ASP A 179 -6.92 25.10 -1.52
C ASP A 179 -7.59 23.76 -1.83
N GLN A 180 -7.64 22.89 -0.83
CA GLN A 180 -8.17 21.54 -0.98
C GLN A 180 -9.66 21.50 -1.32
N ASP A 181 -10.42 22.52 -0.92
CA ASP A 181 -11.86 22.62 -1.23
C ASP A 181 -12.10 22.91 -2.73
N LYS A 182 -11.06 23.35 -3.44
CA LYS A 182 -11.07 23.61 -4.89
C LYS A 182 -10.30 22.57 -5.70
N MET A 183 -10.03 21.43 -5.09
CA MET A 183 -9.40 20.29 -5.76
C MET A 183 -10.24 19.02 -5.54
N SER A 184 -10.46 18.25 -6.61
CA SER A 184 -11.01 16.91 -6.52
C SER A 184 -9.84 15.93 -6.60
N VAL A 185 -9.40 15.48 -5.44
CA VAL A 185 -8.31 14.49 -5.31
C VAL A 185 -8.88 13.26 -4.64
N ALA A 186 -8.76 12.11 -5.30
CA ALA A 186 -9.16 10.84 -4.74
C ALA A 186 -7.98 9.86 -4.77
N ARG A 187 -7.72 9.21 -3.66
CA ARG A 187 -6.67 8.19 -3.56
C ARG A 187 -7.21 6.96 -2.86
N ARG A 188 -6.84 5.83 -3.41
CA ARG A 188 -7.08 4.58 -2.71
C ARG A 188 -6.19 4.53 -1.46
N THR A 189 -6.82 4.31 -0.33
CA THR A 189 -6.14 3.92 0.90
C THR A 189 -6.28 2.40 1.07
N CYS A 190 -6.10 1.87 2.24
CA CYS A 190 -6.08 0.42 2.40
C CYS A 190 -7.43 -0.28 2.28
N GLY A 191 -8.54 0.42 2.48
CA GLY A 191 -9.88 -0.20 2.48
C GLY A 191 -10.94 0.62 1.75
N TYR A 192 -10.64 1.86 1.38
CA TYR A 192 -11.59 2.77 0.73
C TYR A 192 -10.86 3.79 -0.16
N ILE A 193 -11.62 4.45 -1.01
CA ILE A 193 -11.15 5.62 -1.74
C ILE A 193 -11.42 6.84 -0.87
N GLY A 194 -10.36 7.50 -0.41
CA GLY A 194 -10.43 8.71 0.38
C GLY A 194 -10.25 9.96 -0.46
N THR A 195 -10.85 11.04 0.00
CA THR A 195 -10.67 12.38 -0.56
C THR A 195 -9.98 13.27 0.46
N GLN A 196 -8.92 13.92 0.08
CA GLN A 196 -8.20 15.06 0.62
C GLN A 196 -7.69 15.10 2.08
N PHE A 197 -8.18 14.36 3.04
CA PHE A 197 -7.77 14.54 4.45
C PHE A 197 -7.07 13.30 5.01
N TRP A 198 -5.78 13.19 4.74
CA TRP A 198 -4.93 12.13 5.31
C TRP A 198 -3.92 12.73 6.30
N ASN A 199 -3.53 11.93 7.29
CA ASN A 199 -2.42 12.30 8.16
C ASN A 199 -1.10 12.34 7.37
N GLN A 200 -0.08 13.01 7.92
CA GLN A 200 1.20 13.22 7.23
C GLN A 200 1.91 11.92 6.85
N GLY A 201 1.77 10.85 7.62
CA GLY A 201 2.34 9.55 7.28
C GLY A 201 1.65 8.91 6.07
N ARG A 202 0.31 8.99 5.99
CA ARG A 202 -0.42 8.51 4.81
C ARG A 202 -0.13 9.38 3.58
N THR A 203 -0.04 10.69 3.75
CA THR A 203 0.32 11.61 2.67
C THR A 203 1.72 11.31 2.14
N GLN A 204 2.68 11.00 3.00
CA GLN A 204 4.01 10.58 2.61
C GLN A 204 3.97 9.25 1.84
N GLU A 205 3.26 8.26 2.34
CA GLU A 205 3.10 6.96 1.67
C GLU A 205 2.52 7.12 0.26
N ILE A 206 1.47 7.94 0.09
CA ILE A 206 0.86 8.22 -1.23
C ILE A 206 1.85 8.93 -2.16
N LYS A 207 2.64 9.88 -1.62
CA LYS A 207 3.68 10.60 -2.39
C LYS A 207 4.75 9.66 -2.92
N GLU A 208 5.14 8.68 -2.14
CA GLU A 208 6.24 7.75 -2.43
C GLU A 208 5.83 6.56 -3.32
N ARG A 209 4.55 6.40 -3.64
CA ARG A 209 4.07 5.30 -4.50
C ARG A 209 4.67 5.35 -5.89
N VAL A 210 5.29 4.26 -6.30
CA VAL A 210 5.76 4.07 -7.68
C VAL A 210 4.66 3.47 -8.56
N LEU A 211 4.75 3.72 -9.86
CA LEU A 211 3.87 3.11 -10.85
C LEU A 211 4.33 1.69 -11.18
N HIS A 212 3.39 0.82 -11.52
CA HIS A 212 3.65 -0.59 -11.82
C HIS A 212 3.46 -0.93 -13.32
N LEU A 213 2.97 0.03 -14.13
CA LEU A 213 2.80 -0.06 -15.59
C LEU A 213 3.39 1.15 -16.28
#